data_8eda582cc4bbd1228bc9c26a35500abe
#
_entry.id   8eda582cc4bbd1228bc9c26a35500abe
#
_cell.length_a   1.000
_cell.length_b   1.000
_cell.length_c   1.000
_cell.angle_alpha   90.00
_cell.angle_beta   90.00
_cell.angle_gamma   90.00
#
_symmetry.space_group_name_H-M   'P 1'
#
loop_
_entity.id
_entity.type
_entity.pdbx_description
1 polymer ?
#
loop_
_entity_poly.entity_id
_entity_poly.type
_entity_poly.pdbx_seq_one_letter_code
_entity_poly.pdbx_strand_id
1 'polypeptide(L)'
;NSKNKFSFVKIDENITYKLGAPEILLNNEYEELINKRTKNGERVIAFVEEKNNEVIPILFISLKNEIRKNAKEIFEFFDNRQVQIRVISGDNPITVSSIAKQAGIKGYEKYIDCRELKDYADIRKAVKKYVVFGRVNPEQKRQIIKALKETGLKVAMTGDGVNDILAMKEADCSIAIGSGADAARETAQVVLLDSDFGKMRNIVYEGRKNINNITRSASLFTYKNIFSVLLSIYSIIFAM
;
A
#
# COMPACT_ATOMS: atom_id res chain seq x y z
N ASN A 1 19.35 -6.10 -8.71
CA ASN A 1 19.34 -6.31 -7.25
C ASN A 1 18.54 -5.17 -6.61
N SER A 2 17.48 -5.50 -5.88
CA SER A 2 16.55 -4.51 -5.29
C SER A 2 17.22 -3.55 -4.29
N LYS A 3 18.37 -3.91 -3.72
CA LYS A 3 19.20 -3.05 -2.86
C LYS A 3 19.84 -1.90 -3.63
N ASN A 4 20.37 -2.17 -4.80
CA ASN A 4 21.15 -1.18 -5.57
C ASN A 4 20.27 -0.32 -6.49
N LYS A 5 19.00 -0.72 -6.74
CA LYS A 5 18.03 -0.04 -7.62
C LYS A 5 18.53 0.22 -9.05
N PHE A 6 19.53 -0.50 -9.49
CA PHE A 6 20.02 -0.54 -10.86
C PHE A 6 20.50 -1.93 -11.26
N SER A 7 20.46 -2.20 -12.56
CA SER A 7 21.09 -3.35 -13.21
C SER A 7 22.31 -2.85 -14.00
N PHE A 8 23.31 -3.70 -14.14
CA PHE A 8 24.49 -3.36 -14.93
C PHE A 8 24.99 -4.53 -15.76
N VAL A 9 25.66 -4.20 -16.85
CA VAL A 9 26.40 -5.14 -17.70
C VAL A 9 27.80 -4.56 -17.92
N LYS A 10 28.80 -5.36 -17.60
CA LYS A 10 30.21 -5.02 -17.87
C LYS A 10 30.61 -5.65 -19.20
N ILE A 11 31.10 -4.83 -20.14
CA ILE A 11 31.52 -5.28 -21.48
C ILE A 11 33.01 -5.57 -21.50
N ASP A 12 33.82 -4.68 -20.92
CA ASP A 12 35.24 -4.90 -20.71
C ASP A 12 35.71 -4.28 -19.38
N GLU A 13 37.02 -4.25 -19.12
CA GLU A 13 37.54 -3.74 -17.85
C GLU A 13 37.18 -2.26 -17.58
N ASN A 14 36.96 -1.48 -18.62
CA ASN A 14 36.80 -0.04 -18.54
C ASN A 14 35.38 0.46 -18.85
N ILE A 15 34.51 -0.38 -19.39
CA ILE A 15 33.16 0.02 -19.84
C ILE A 15 32.07 -0.80 -19.14
N THR A 16 31.21 -0.10 -18.42
CA THR A 16 30.04 -0.70 -17.74
C THR A 16 28.79 0.08 -18.11
N TYR A 17 27.76 -0.58 -18.63
CA TYR A 17 26.44 0.01 -18.81
C TYR A 17 25.56 -0.23 -17.59
N LYS A 18 24.86 0.82 -17.13
CA LYS A 18 23.96 0.74 -15.98
C LYS A 18 22.58 1.25 -16.39
N LEU A 19 21.54 0.56 -15.91
CA LEU A 19 20.14 0.92 -16.09
C LEU A 19 19.46 0.97 -14.73
N GLY A 20 18.89 2.11 -14.33
CA GLY A 20 18.28 2.23 -13.01
C GLY A 20 17.75 3.61 -12.66
N ALA A 21 17.53 3.82 -11.38
CA ALA A 21 17.02 5.08 -10.86
C ALA A 21 18.03 6.22 -11.10
N PRO A 22 17.59 7.32 -11.76
CA PRO A 22 18.50 8.42 -12.14
C PRO A 22 19.25 9.01 -10.93
N GLU A 23 18.58 9.16 -9.82
CA GLU A 23 19.12 9.72 -8.59
C GLU A 23 20.23 8.88 -7.92
N ILE A 24 20.46 7.67 -8.41
CA ILE A 24 21.54 6.78 -7.95
C ILE A 24 22.68 6.76 -8.97
N LEU A 25 22.34 6.92 -10.25
CA LEU A 25 23.29 6.78 -11.34
C LEU A 25 23.89 8.11 -11.77
N LEU A 26 23.21 9.23 -11.51
CA LEU A 26 23.57 10.56 -12.01
C LEU A 26 23.71 11.57 -10.87
N ASN A 27 24.52 12.60 -11.11
CA ASN A 27 24.61 13.78 -10.28
C ASN A 27 23.39 14.71 -10.51
N ASN A 28 23.27 15.78 -9.72
CA ASN A 28 22.11 16.69 -9.69
C ASN A 28 21.87 17.48 -11.01
N GLU A 29 22.75 17.38 -11.98
CA GLU A 29 22.68 18.13 -13.27
C GLU A 29 21.35 17.91 -14.03
N TYR A 30 20.77 16.71 -13.93
CA TYR A 30 19.53 16.34 -14.63
C TYR A 30 18.28 16.40 -13.76
N GLU A 31 18.40 16.93 -12.55
CA GLU A 31 17.32 16.90 -11.54
C GLU A 31 16.07 17.68 -12.01
N GLU A 32 16.22 18.80 -12.68
CA GLU A 32 15.10 19.56 -13.22
C GLU A 32 14.31 18.79 -14.28
N LEU A 33 15.00 18.13 -15.21
CA LEU A 33 14.38 17.31 -16.26
C LEU A 33 13.62 16.14 -15.64
N ILE A 34 14.24 15.47 -14.68
CA ILE A 34 13.66 14.33 -13.97
C ILE A 34 12.44 14.79 -13.16
N ASN A 35 12.55 15.89 -12.40
CA ASN A 35 11.48 16.44 -11.60
C ASN A 35 10.28 16.90 -12.44
N LYS A 36 10.51 17.45 -13.63
CA LYS A 36 9.44 17.83 -14.57
C LYS A 36 8.62 16.62 -15.01
N ARG A 37 9.27 15.47 -15.27
CA ARG A 37 8.61 14.23 -15.69
C ARG A 37 7.91 13.54 -14.51
N THR A 38 8.58 13.46 -13.35
CA THR A 38 8.02 12.83 -12.15
C THR A 38 6.79 13.58 -11.61
N LYS A 39 6.75 14.92 -11.73
CA LYS A 39 5.56 15.74 -11.42
C LYS A 39 4.33 15.36 -12.26
N ASN A 40 4.54 14.83 -13.46
CA ASN A 40 3.48 14.33 -14.33
C ASN A 40 3.06 12.88 -14.02
N GLY A 41 3.64 12.25 -12.97
CA GLY A 41 3.38 10.85 -12.60
C GLY A 41 4.15 9.84 -13.47
N GLU A 42 5.17 10.31 -14.20
CA GLU A 42 6.03 9.45 -15.01
C GLU A 42 7.18 8.90 -14.13
N ARG A 43 7.49 7.62 -14.29
CA ARG A 43 8.68 7.00 -13.71
C ARG A 43 9.82 7.14 -14.70
N VAL A 44 10.90 7.80 -14.30
CA VAL A 44 12.09 7.98 -15.12
C VAL A 44 13.14 6.93 -14.76
N ILE A 45 13.72 6.31 -15.77
CA ILE A 45 14.85 5.38 -15.67
C ILE A 45 15.98 5.96 -16.53
N ALA A 46 17.20 5.99 -15.98
CA ALA A 46 18.39 6.39 -16.71
C ALA A 46 19.15 5.16 -17.22
N PHE A 47 19.61 5.25 -18.46
CA PHE A 47 20.59 4.36 -19.05
C PHE A 47 21.89 5.13 -19.21
N VAL A 48 22.95 4.66 -18.59
CA VAL A 48 24.23 5.36 -18.53
C VAL A 48 25.39 4.44 -18.91
N GLU A 49 26.43 5.01 -19.50
CA GLU A 49 27.73 4.40 -19.67
C GLU A 49 28.66 4.89 -18.56
N GLU A 50 29.35 3.99 -17.92
CA GLU A 50 30.44 4.29 -16.99
C GLU A 50 31.75 3.87 -17.66
N LYS A 51 32.61 4.84 -17.93
CA LYS A 51 33.90 4.65 -18.57
C LYS A 51 34.97 5.40 -17.77
N ASN A 52 36.01 4.69 -17.35
CA ASN A 52 37.11 5.26 -16.54
C ASN A 52 36.60 6.03 -15.29
N ASN A 53 35.60 5.53 -14.59
CA ASN A 53 34.90 6.16 -13.45
C ASN A 53 34.11 7.46 -13.80
N GLU A 54 33.94 7.78 -15.08
CA GLU A 54 33.07 8.85 -15.51
C GLU A 54 31.74 8.27 -15.99
N VAL A 55 30.63 8.84 -15.50
CA VAL A 55 29.27 8.40 -15.82
C VAL A 55 28.65 9.33 -16.84
N ILE A 56 28.33 8.81 -18.01
CA ILE A 56 27.76 9.55 -19.12
C ILE A 56 26.32 9.05 -19.36
N PRO A 57 25.29 9.90 -19.22
CA PRO A 57 23.93 9.51 -19.56
C PRO A 57 23.75 9.35 -21.06
N ILE A 58 23.26 8.19 -21.48
CA ILE A 58 22.97 7.90 -22.88
C ILE A 58 21.50 8.18 -23.19
N LEU A 59 20.60 7.76 -22.27
CA LEU A 59 19.16 7.77 -22.54
C LEU A 59 18.37 7.89 -21.25
N PHE A 60 17.27 8.67 -21.29
CA PHE A 60 16.23 8.68 -20.26
C PHE A 60 14.98 8.02 -20.81
N ILE A 61 14.48 7.00 -20.11
CA ILE A 61 13.26 6.29 -20.42
C ILE A 61 12.18 6.78 -19.46
N SER A 62 11.11 7.35 -20.00
CA SER A 62 9.96 7.78 -19.22
C SER A 62 8.83 6.77 -19.35
N LEU A 63 8.42 6.18 -18.24
CA LEU A 63 7.34 5.21 -18.17
C LEU A 63 6.12 5.88 -17.53
N LYS A 64 4.99 5.84 -18.24
CA LYS A 64 3.72 6.36 -17.75
C LYS A 64 2.75 5.20 -17.56
N ASN A 65 2.29 5.01 -16.34
CA ASN A 65 1.24 4.04 -16.05
C ASN A 65 -0.13 4.70 -16.19
N GLU A 66 -1.01 4.06 -16.93
CA GLU A 66 -2.41 4.49 -17.00
C GLU A 66 -3.14 4.09 -15.71
N ILE A 67 -3.86 5.06 -15.15
CA ILE A 67 -4.71 4.80 -13.99
C ILE A 67 -6.01 4.15 -14.48
N ARG A 68 -6.46 3.12 -13.79
CA ARG A 68 -7.73 2.44 -14.10
C ARG A 68 -8.88 3.43 -14.05
N LYS A 69 -9.79 3.35 -15.03
CA LYS A 69 -10.91 4.29 -15.20
C LYS A 69 -11.81 4.40 -13.96
N ASN A 70 -11.97 3.31 -13.22
CA ASN A 70 -12.80 3.22 -12.01
C ASN A 70 -12.08 3.61 -10.70
N ALA A 71 -10.80 3.99 -10.74
CA ALA A 71 -10.00 4.26 -9.54
C ALA A 71 -10.61 5.36 -8.66
N LYS A 72 -11.04 6.47 -9.26
CA LYS A 72 -11.67 7.59 -8.52
C LYS A 72 -12.92 7.15 -7.78
N GLU A 73 -13.83 6.43 -8.43
CA GLU A 73 -15.07 5.95 -7.82
C GLU A 73 -14.80 5.01 -6.63
N ILE A 74 -13.74 4.19 -6.73
CA ILE A 74 -13.37 3.27 -5.68
C ILE A 74 -12.84 4.02 -4.46
N PHE A 75 -11.95 5.00 -4.66
CA PHE A 75 -11.40 5.78 -3.56
C PHE A 75 -12.45 6.70 -2.93
N GLU A 76 -13.38 7.28 -3.70
CA GLU A 76 -14.54 8.00 -3.18
C GLU A 76 -15.46 7.09 -2.36
N PHE A 77 -15.68 5.85 -2.80
CA PHE A 77 -16.45 4.85 -2.04
C PHE A 77 -15.85 4.60 -0.66
N PHE A 78 -14.53 4.48 -0.56
CA PHE A 78 -13.84 4.28 0.72
C PHE A 78 -13.87 5.55 1.59
N ASP A 79 -13.62 6.71 1.00
CA ASP A 79 -13.64 7.99 1.71
C ASP A 79 -15.02 8.28 2.33
N ASN A 80 -16.11 8.05 1.60
CA ASN A 80 -17.49 8.18 2.08
C ASN A 80 -17.82 7.22 3.25
N ARG A 81 -16.98 6.21 3.47
CA ARG A 81 -17.08 5.25 4.58
C ARG A 81 -16.05 5.48 5.67
N GLN A 82 -15.39 6.65 5.65
CA GLN A 82 -14.35 7.05 6.60
C GLN A 82 -13.15 6.08 6.64
N VAL A 83 -12.89 5.36 5.53
CA VAL A 83 -11.70 4.54 5.37
C VAL A 83 -10.56 5.44 4.89
N GLN A 84 -9.55 5.60 5.71
CA GLN A 84 -8.37 6.38 5.37
C GLN A 84 -7.45 5.58 4.44
N ILE A 85 -7.16 6.12 3.27
CA ILE A 85 -6.22 5.51 2.33
C ILE A 85 -4.80 6.01 2.63
N ARG A 86 -3.84 5.09 2.61
CA ARG A 86 -2.40 5.38 2.64
C ARG A 86 -1.75 4.71 1.43
N VAL A 87 -0.82 5.40 0.80
CA VAL A 87 -0.06 4.86 -0.33
C VAL A 87 1.37 4.61 0.12
N ILE A 88 1.84 3.38 0.00
CA ILE A 88 3.18 2.97 0.43
C ILE A 88 3.87 2.35 -0.78
N SER A 89 4.92 3.00 -1.28
CA SER A 89 5.62 2.58 -2.50
C SER A 89 7.14 2.65 -2.35
N GLY A 90 7.83 1.78 -3.07
CA GLY A 90 9.29 1.86 -3.24
C GLY A 90 9.73 2.94 -4.22
N ASP A 91 8.80 3.54 -4.97
CA ASP A 91 9.08 4.57 -5.98
C ASP A 91 9.27 5.97 -5.38
N ASN A 92 9.68 6.91 -6.22
CA ASN A 92 9.88 8.30 -5.85
C ASN A 92 8.59 8.92 -5.27
N PRO A 93 8.62 9.58 -4.10
CA PRO A 93 7.43 10.12 -3.44
C PRO A 93 6.67 11.14 -4.29
N ILE A 94 7.34 11.94 -5.12
CA ILE A 94 6.70 12.92 -6.00
C ILE A 94 5.90 12.20 -7.09
N THR A 95 6.48 11.17 -7.71
CA THR A 95 5.77 10.33 -8.69
C THR A 95 4.55 9.66 -8.08
N VAL A 96 4.72 9.06 -6.89
CA VAL A 96 3.63 8.36 -6.18
C VAL A 96 2.52 9.34 -5.79
N SER A 97 2.87 10.53 -5.30
CA SER A 97 1.93 11.61 -4.98
C SER A 97 1.15 12.06 -6.22
N SER A 98 1.83 12.23 -7.37
CA SER A 98 1.16 12.59 -8.63
C SER A 98 0.18 11.51 -9.11
N ILE A 99 0.55 10.24 -8.99
CA ILE A 99 -0.33 9.10 -9.30
C ILE A 99 -1.53 9.07 -8.33
N ALA A 100 -1.29 9.28 -7.02
CA ALA A 100 -2.34 9.36 -6.01
C ALA A 100 -3.35 10.49 -6.30
N LYS A 101 -2.85 11.67 -6.74
CA LYS A 101 -3.68 12.79 -7.21
C LYS A 101 -4.59 12.39 -8.37
N GLN A 102 -4.02 11.77 -9.40
CA GLN A 102 -4.76 11.34 -10.58
C GLN A 102 -5.80 10.27 -10.22
N ALA A 103 -5.50 9.39 -9.26
CA ALA A 103 -6.42 8.38 -8.75
C ALA A 103 -7.53 8.95 -7.83
N GLY A 104 -7.43 10.22 -7.43
CA GLY A 104 -8.44 10.88 -6.58
C GLY A 104 -8.25 10.62 -5.07
N ILE A 105 -7.07 10.22 -4.64
CA ILE A 105 -6.77 10.00 -3.22
C ILE A 105 -6.60 11.35 -2.51
N LYS A 106 -7.39 11.60 -1.46
CA LYS A 106 -7.32 12.82 -0.66
C LYS A 106 -6.04 12.88 0.17
N GLY A 107 -5.45 14.07 0.28
CA GLY A 107 -4.22 14.29 1.05
C GLY A 107 -2.96 13.80 0.33
N TYR A 108 -3.02 13.57 -0.98
CA TYR A 108 -1.88 13.16 -1.81
C TYR A 108 -0.69 14.13 -1.69
N GLU A 109 -0.94 15.40 -1.40
CA GLU A 109 0.07 16.45 -1.20
C GLU A 109 0.91 16.24 0.07
N LYS A 110 0.41 15.42 1.01
CA LYS A 110 1.12 15.04 2.24
C LYS A 110 1.96 13.80 1.99
N TYR A 111 3.08 13.97 1.32
CA TYR A 111 4.01 12.89 1.01
C TYR A 111 5.34 13.03 1.75
N ILE A 112 6.06 11.94 1.90
CA ILE A 112 7.38 11.86 2.51
C ILE A 112 8.29 10.88 1.78
N ASP A 113 9.59 11.21 1.73
CA ASP A 113 10.65 10.27 1.35
C ASP A 113 11.09 9.49 2.59
N CYS A 114 10.82 8.18 2.61
CA CYS A 114 11.13 7.35 3.78
C CYS A 114 12.62 7.13 4.04
N ARG A 115 13.51 7.59 3.17
CA ARG A 115 14.95 7.66 3.45
C ARG A 115 15.30 8.70 4.50
N GLU A 116 14.42 9.70 4.73
CA GLU A 116 14.58 10.73 5.76
C GLU A 116 14.22 10.20 7.16
N LEU A 117 13.48 9.08 7.25
CA LEU A 117 13.08 8.48 8.51
C LEU A 117 14.20 7.59 9.05
N LYS A 118 14.79 7.99 10.17
CA LYS A 118 15.97 7.35 10.75
C LYS A 118 15.62 6.17 11.65
N ASP A 119 14.52 6.30 12.39
CA ASP A 119 14.12 5.31 13.39
C ASP A 119 12.59 5.10 13.40
N TYR A 120 12.14 4.18 14.26
CA TYR A 120 10.73 3.86 14.42
C TYR A 120 9.92 5.02 15.02
N ALA A 121 10.55 5.88 15.83
CA ALA A 121 9.86 7.04 16.42
C ALA A 121 9.50 8.06 15.33
N ASP A 122 10.37 8.24 14.33
CA ASP A 122 10.07 9.08 13.17
C ASP A 122 8.92 8.50 12.34
N ILE A 123 8.88 7.18 12.15
CA ILE A 123 7.76 6.50 11.45
C ILE A 123 6.44 6.73 12.20
N ARG A 124 6.43 6.62 13.54
CA ARG A 124 5.23 6.88 14.36
C ARG A 124 4.71 8.32 14.24
N LYS A 125 5.60 9.29 14.06
CA LYS A 125 5.21 10.68 13.77
C LYS A 125 4.70 10.82 12.33
N ALA A 126 5.40 10.20 11.40
CA ALA A 126 5.10 10.28 9.96
C ALA A 126 3.71 9.73 9.62
N VAL A 127 3.28 8.60 10.20
CA VAL A 127 1.98 7.98 9.91
C VAL A 127 0.79 8.85 10.31
N LYS A 128 0.99 9.78 11.26
CA LYS A 128 -0.04 10.75 11.67
C LYS A 128 -0.16 11.93 10.71
N LYS A 129 0.91 12.26 9.97
CA LYS A 129 1.01 13.47 9.17
C LYS A 129 0.87 13.21 7.67
N TYR A 130 1.45 12.12 7.16
CA TYR A 130 1.59 11.86 5.74
C TYR A 130 0.60 10.80 5.25
N VAL A 131 0.22 10.93 3.98
CA VAL A 131 -0.69 10.01 3.27
C VAL A 131 0.09 9.14 2.28
N VAL A 132 1.13 9.69 1.68
CA VAL A 132 1.95 9.02 0.67
C VAL A 132 3.37 8.82 1.20
N PHE A 133 3.82 7.59 1.18
CA PHE A 133 5.14 7.16 1.61
C PHE A 133 5.90 6.64 0.40
N GLY A 134 6.95 7.35 0.00
CA GLY A 134 7.81 6.97 -1.12
C GLY A 134 9.14 6.38 -0.65
N ARG A 135 9.83 5.66 -1.54
CA ARG A 135 11.14 5.01 -1.31
C ARG A 135 11.19 4.10 -0.09
N VAL A 136 10.06 3.45 0.18
CA VAL A 136 9.90 2.57 1.33
C VAL A 136 10.58 1.23 1.06
N ASN A 137 11.40 0.75 1.99
CA ASN A 137 11.91 -0.61 1.96
C ASN A 137 10.94 -1.60 2.63
N PRO A 138 11.10 -2.93 2.46
CA PRO A 138 10.16 -3.92 3.01
C PRO A 138 9.99 -3.86 4.53
N GLU A 139 11.06 -3.59 5.28
CA GLU A 139 10.99 -3.47 6.73
C GLU A 139 10.26 -2.19 7.15
N GLN A 140 10.52 -1.07 6.48
CA GLN A 140 9.77 0.17 6.71
C GLN A 140 8.29 0.01 6.40
N LYS A 141 7.90 -0.77 5.34
CA LYS A 141 6.50 -1.09 5.07
C LYS A 141 5.84 -1.75 6.27
N ARG A 142 6.48 -2.77 6.86
CA ARG A 142 6.01 -3.45 8.07
C ARG A 142 5.87 -2.47 9.24
N GLN A 143 6.87 -1.63 9.48
CA GLN A 143 6.88 -0.67 10.57
C GLN A 143 5.79 0.41 10.42
N ILE A 144 5.50 0.87 9.18
CA ILE A 144 4.40 1.80 8.91
C ILE A 144 3.06 1.15 9.29
N ILE A 145 2.81 -0.11 8.89
CA ILE A 145 1.58 -0.83 9.26
C ILE A 145 1.47 -0.97 10.78
N LYS A 146 2.55 -1.39 11.45
CA LYS A 146 2.61 -1.48 12.91
C LYS A 146 2.29 -0.14 13.58
N ALA A 147 2.92 0.94 13.13
CA ALA A 147 2.69 2.28 13.67
C ALA A 147 1.25 2.78 13.47
N LEU A 148 0.62 2.44 12.33
CA LEU A 148 -0.81 2.73 12.08
C LEU A 148 -1.71 1.97 13.06
N LYS A 149 -1.44 0.69 13.32
CA LYS A 149 -2.19 -0.11 14.31
C LYS A 149 -2.05 0.44 15.73
N GLU A 150 -0.86 0.92 16.11
CA GLU A 150 -0.62 1.56 17.42
C GLU A 150 -1.44 2.85 17.61
N THR A 151 -1.97 3.47 16.55
CA THR A 151 -2.92 4.58 16.67
C THR A 151 -4.36 4.13 16.98
N GLY A 152 -4.61 2.82 17.15
CA GLY A 152 -5.93 2.24 17.41
C GLY A 152 -6.74 1.94 16.14
N LEU A 153 -6.16 2.13 14.95
CA LEU A 153 -6.83 1.84 13.68
C LEU A 153 -6.76 0.35 13.35
N LYS A 154 -7.81 -0.16 12.69
CA LYS A 154 -7.77 -1.45 12.00
C LYS A 154 -7.21 -1.23 10.61
N VAL A 155 -6.15 -1.97 10.27
CA VAL A 155 -5.37 -1.75 9.06
C VAL A 155 -5.50 -2.94 8.11
N ALA A 156 -5.95 -2.65 6.88
CA ALA A 156 -5.85 -3.59 5.77
C ALA A 156 -4.65 -3.23 4.89
N MET A 157 -3.85 -4.23 4.50
CA MET A 157 -2.72 -4.06 3.58
C MET A 157 -2.98 -4.80 2.28
N THR A 158 -2.91 -4.08 1.17
CA THR A 158 -2.95 -4.68 -0.17
C THR A 158 -1.54 -4.71 -0.74
N GLY A 159 -1.11 -5.87 -1.21
CA GLY A 159 0.20 -6.07 -1.82
C GLY A 159 0.16 -7.06 -2.97
N ASP A 160 1.14 -6.99 -3.86
CA ASP A 160 1.29 -7.86 -5.03
C ASP A 160 2.65 -8.56 -5.10
N GLY A 161 3.61 -8.12 -4.31
CA GLY A 161 4.99 -8.58 -4.38
C GLY A 161 5.52 -9.22 -3.10
N VAL A 162 6.64 -9.92 -3.24
CA VAL A 162 7.38 -10.51 -2.12
C VAL A 162 7.79 -9.44 -1.08
N ASN A 163 8.02 -8.21 -1.54
CA ASN A 163 8.39 -7.07 -0.69
C ASN A 163 7.25 -6.60 0.24
N ASP A 164 6.03 -7.04 0.00
CA ASP A 164 4.84 -6.67 0.78
C ASP A 164 4.50 -7.68 1.87
N ILE A 165 5.07 -8.89 1.82
CA ILE A 165 4.73 -10.00 2.71
C ILE A 165 4.86 -9.63 4.18
N LEU A 166 5.94 -8.94 4.57
CA LEU A 166 6.15 -8.53 5.96
C LEU A 166 5.07 -7.56 6.45
N ALA A 167 4.68 -6.60 5.60
CA ALA A 167 3.62 -5.65 5.88
C ALA A 167 2.23 -6.31 5.89
N MET A 168 1.99 -7.25 4.98
CA MET A 168 0.75 -8.04 4.93
C MET A 168 0.55 -8.89 6.18
N LYS A 169 1.62 -9.54 6.68
CA LYS A 169 1.58 -10.32 7.94
C LYS A 169 1.34 -9.45 9.16
N GLU A 170 1.79 -8.21 9.15
CA GLU A 170 1.60 -7.26 10.26
C GLU A 170 0.18 -6.69 10.29
N ALA A 171 -0.51 -6.59 9.14
CA ALA A 171 -1.84 -6.00 9.02
C ALA A 171 -2.94 -6.82 9.71
N ASP A 172 -4.06 -6.18 10.06
CA ASP A 172 -5.25 -6.89 10.58
C ASP A 172 -6.00 -7.64 9.46
N CYS A 173 -5.88 -7.17 8.21
CA CYS A 173 -6.39 -7.84 7.02
C CYS A 173 -5.38 -7.71 5.89
N SER A 174 -4.99 -8.83 5.27
CA SER A 174 -4.07 -8.86 4.14
C SER A 174 -4.80 -9.24 2.86
N ILE A 175 -4.52 -8.49 1.78
CA ILE A 175 -5.18 -8.63 0.49
C ILE A 175 -4.10 -8.77 -0.58
N ALA A 176 -4.14 -9.85 -1.35
CA ALA A 176 -3.25 -10.03 -2.50
C ALA A 176 -3.96 -9.76 -3.82
N ILE A 177 -3.22 -9.24 -4.78
CA ILE A 177 -3.65 -9.12 -6.17
C ILE A 177 -3.37 -10.45 -6.87
N GLY A 178 -4.33 -11.00 -7.61
CA GLY A 178 -4.25 -12.32 -8.22
C GLY A 178 -3.09 -12.51 -9.20
N SER A 179 -2.68 -11.46 -9.91
CA SER A 179 -1.49 -11.43 -10.78
C SER A 179 -0.17 -11.23 -10.04
N GLY A 180 -0.20 -11.08 -8.71
CA GLY A 180 0.99 -10.91 -7.88
C GLY A 180 1.77 -12.20 -7.65
N ALA A 181 2.85 -12.09 -6.87
CA ALA A 181 3.71 -13.21 -6.50
C ALA A 181 2.94 -14.27 -5.71
N ASP A 182 3.23 -15.56 -5.97
CA ASP A 182 2.61 -16.69 -5.28
C ASP A 182 2.73 -16.58 -3.75
N ALA A 183 3.91 -16.22 -3.26
CA ALA A 183 4.15 -16.04 -1.83
C ALA A 183 3.27 -14.94 -1.19
N ALA A 184 2.92 -13.89 -1.94
CA ALA A 184 1.98 -12.87 -1.48
C ALA A 184 0.55 -13.44 -1.42
N ARG A 185 0.13 -14.22 -2.43
CA ARG A 185 -1.18 -14.89 -2.47
C ARG A 185 -1.34 -15.90 -1.34
N GLU A 186 -0.33 -16.70 -1.05
CA GLU A 186 -0.34 -17.67 0.05
C GLU A 186 -0.38 -17.03 1.43
N THR A 187 0.19 -15.82 1.56
CA THR A 187 0.19 -15.07 2.82
C THR A 187 -1.13 -14.33 3.07
N ALA A 188 -1.86 -13.98 2.01
CA ALA A 188 -3.03 -13.14 2.09
C ALA A 188 -4.26 -13.87 2.66
N GLN A 189 -5.07 -13.15 3.44
CA GLN A 189 -6.37 -13.60 3.91
C GLN A 189 -7.45 -13.49 2.82
N VAL A 190 -7.25 -12.57 1.86
CA VAL A 190 -8.13 -12.35 0.72
C VAL A 190 -7.30 -12.25 -0.55
N VAL A 191 -7.71 -12.92 -1.61
CA VAL A 191 -7.06 -12.84 -2.94
C VAL A 191 -8.05 -12.30 -3.97
N LEU A 192 -7.69 -11.22 -4.65
CA LEU A 192 -8.45 -10.64 -5.75
C LEU A 192 -8.08 -11.34 -7.07
N LEU A 193 -8.75 -12.44 -7.40
CA LEU A 193 -8.40 -13.30 -8.53
C LEU A 193 -8.34 -12.54 -9.87
N ASP A 194 -9.29 -11.63 -10.12
CA ASP A 194 -9.34 -10.84 -11.36
C ASP A 194 -8.33 -9.67 -11.35
N SER A 195 -7.49 -9.56 -10.34
CA SER A 195 -6.56 -8.43 -10.14
C SER A 195 -7.23 -7.05 -10.20
N ASP A 196 -8.53 -7.00 -9.94
CA ASP A 196 -9.33 -5.77 -9.93
C ASP A 196 -9.61 -5.30 -8.50
N PHE A 197 -8.91 -4.23 -8.10
CA PHE A 197 -9.13 -3.59 -6.80
C PHE A 197 -10.57 -3.07 -6.62
N GLY A 198 -11.30 -2.83 -7.71
CA GLY A 198 -12.72 -2.45 -7.68
C GLY A 198 -13.62 -3.47 -6.99
N LYS A 199 -13.25 -4.74 -7.01
CA LYS A 199 -13.94 -5.82 -6.32
C LYS A 199 -13.96 -5.67 -4.79
N MET A 200 -13.05 -4.86 -4.24
CA MET A 200 -13.03 -4.54 -2.80
C MET A 200 -14.35 -3.97 -2.30
N ARG A 201 -15.06 -3.21 -3.13
CA ARG A 201 -16.40 -2.70 -2.79
C ARG A 201 -17.37 -3.84 -2.48
N ASN A 202 -17.34 -4.90 -3.28
CA ASN A 202 -18.22 -6.06 -3.09
C ASN A 202 -17.82 -6.86 -1.84
N ILE A 203 -16.51 -7.01 -1.58
CA ILE A 203 -15.99 -7.67 -0.37
C ILE A 203 -16.46 -6.94 0.89
N VAL A 204 -16.36 -5.62 0.92
CA VAL A 204 -16.85 -4.81 2.05
C VAL A 204 -18.37 -4.97 2.23
N TYR A 205 -19.12 -5.02 1.13
CA TYR A 205 -20.58 -5.23 1.18
C TYR A 205 -20.93 -6.61 1.75
N GLU A 206 -20.33 -7.69 1.25
CA GLU A 206 -20.57 -9.05 1.76
C GLU A 206 -20.10 -9.21 3.22
N GLY A 207 -18.97 -8.62 3.58
CA GLY A 207 -18.49 -8.61 4.97
C GLY A 207 -19.51 -7.97 5.92
N ARG A 208 -20.07 -6.82 5.56
CA ARG A 208 -21.13 -6.16 6.37
C ARG A 208 -22.40 -6.99 6.45
N LYS A 209 -22.81 -7.61 5.36
CA LYS A 209 -23.96 -8.51 5.32
C LYS A 209 -23.77 -9.70 6.29
N ASN A 210 -22.59 -10.31 6.27
CA ASN A 210 -22.25 -11.40 7.18
C ASN A 210 -22.27 -10.96 8.65
N ILE A 211 -21.67 -9.81 8.98
CA ILE A 211 -21.72 -9.27 10.35
C ILE A 211 -23.17 -9.02 10.79
N ASN A 212 -23.99 -8.43 9.95
CA ASN A 212 -25.41 -8.19 10.26
C ASN A 212 -26.18 -9.50 10.49
N ASN A 213 -25.92 -10.53 9.68
CA ASN A 213 -26.55 -11.83 9.83
C ASN A 213 -26.13 -12.51 11.15
N ILE A 214 -24.85 -12.48 11.48
CA ILE A 214 -24.31 -13.03 12.74
C ILE A 214 -24.91 -12.28 13.94
N THR A 215 -24.91 -10.95 13.90
CA THR A 215 -25.48 -10.12 14.97
C THR A 215 -26.97 -10.41 15.17
N ARG A 216 -27.71 -10.53 14.08
CA ARG A 216 -29.15 -10.86 14.13
C ARG A 216 -29.39 -12.25 14.74
N SER A 217 -28.62 -13.25 14.33
CA SER A 217 -28.72 -14.60 14.88
C SER A 217 -28.34 -14.62 16.37
N ALA A 218 -27.25 -13.97 16.76
CA ALA A 218 -26.81 -13.86 18.15
C ALA A 218 -27.88 -13.17 19.02
N SER A 219 -28.51 -12.11 18.51
CA SER A 219 -29.61 -11.42 19.20
C SER A 219 -30.80 -12.37 19.47
N LEU A 220 -31.19 -13.16 18.46
CA LEU A 220 -32.27 -14.12 18.61
C LEU A 220 -31.98 -15.18 19.69
N PHE A 221 -30.73 -15.70 19.72
CA PHE A 221 -30.31 -16.63 20.79
C PHE A 221 -30.34 -15.97 22.17
N THR A 222 -29.89 -14.72 22.27
CA THR A 222 -29.89 -13.97 23.52
C THR A 222 -31.32 -13.74 24.01
N TYR A 223 -32.24 -13.34 23.15
CA TYR A 223 -33.66 -13.19 23.48
C TYR A 223 -34.29 -14.48 23.99
N LYS A 224 -34.02 -15.60 23.27
CA LYS A 224 -34.51 -16.94 23.71
C LYS A 224 -34.02 -17.29 25.10
N ASN A 225 -32.73 -17.08 25.37
CA ASN A 225 -32.15 -17.40 26.67
C ASN A 225 -32.71 -16.54 27.81
N ILE A 226 -32.82 -15.22 27.59
CA ILE A 226 -33.44 -14.30 28.57
C ILE A 226 -34.88 -14.70 28.83
N PHE A 227 -35.65 -14.98 27.78
CA PHE A 227 -37.06 -15.40 27.92
C PHE A 227 -37.18 -16.70 28.70
N SER A 228 -36.33 -17.71 28.45
CA SER A 228 -36.32 -18.96 29.17
C SER A 228 -36.01 -18.79 30.68
N VAL A 229 -35.03 -17.93 30.99
CA VAL A 229 -34.69 -17.61 32.40
C VAL A 229 -35.84 -16.91 33.10
N LEU A 230 -36.46 -15.91 32.46
CA LEU A 230 -37.60 -15.19 33.01
C LEU A 230 -38.79 -16.13 33.24
N LEU A 231 -39.07 -17.03 32.31
CA LEU A 231 -40.12 -18.02 32.41
C LEU A 231 -39.85 -18.99 33.57
N SER A 232 -38.61 -19.43 33.74
CA SER A 232 -38.23 -20.30 34.87
C SER A 232 -38.40 -19.61 36.23
N ILE A 233 -37.98 -18.34 36.32
CA ILE A 233 -38.19 -17.55 37.57
C ILE A 233 -39.69 -17.35 37.84
N TYR A 234 -40.46 -17.01 36.81
CA TYR A 234 -41.93 -16.89 36.94
C TYR A 234 -42.55 -18.19 37.44
N SER A 235 -42.17 -19.33 36.86
CA SER A 235 -42.65 -20.64 37.23
C SER A 235 -42.33 -20.99 38.70
N ILE A 236 -41.16 -20.65 39.19
CA ILE A 236 -40.75 -20.87 40.59
C ILE A 236 -41.59 -20.02 41.54
N ILE A 237 -41.90 -18.77 41.18
CA ILE A 237 -42.64 -17.85 42.05
C ILE A 237 -44.13 -18.18 42.09
N PHE A 238 -44.71 -18.57 40.94
CA PHE A 238 -46.19 -18.75 40.83
C PHE A 238 -46.67 -20.20 40.76
N ALA A 239 -45.76 -21.20 40.70
CA ALA A 239 -46.11 -22.62 40.73
C ALA A 239 -46.10 -23.21 42.15
N MET A 240 -46.08 -22.36 43.18
CA MET A 240 -46.35 -22.75 44.58
C MET A 240 -47.81 -22.71 44.86
#